data_d88c40f281b741f96b62d407d340aa41
#
_entry.id   d88c40f281b741f96b62d407d340aa41
#
_cell.length_a   1.000
_cell.length_b   1.000
_cell.length_c   1.000
_cell.angle_alpha   90.00
_cell.angle_beta   90.00
_cell.angle_gamma   90.00
#
_symmetry.space_group_name_H-M   'P 1'
#
loop_
_entity.id
_entity.type
_entity.pdbx_description
1 polymer ?
#
loop_
_entity_poly.entity_id
_entity_poly.type
_entity_poly.pdbx_seq_one_letter_code
_entity_poly.pdbx_strand_id
1 'polypeptide(L)'
;SILLQGCKDDVFNPEKVKAAYQDRFPVKNIDPAMDWKMTQQVRVNVSVSEDTGIDYTIRIYDKNPLISRSSAKLLAEGTANNTTVFTTVMDCPSVLTSAFVCRTDAHSRNIVKYVSIQNGQLHAAFGSSPATTRAAWTRSVSIETYSPEKSEAEITAMLSSAEEIRPNTDFQNGKAYKISKDNIYRNKISKDGMGSDNPAIIIIEGSWEPNGNNMTVERGFEFYVIDGGEIVIPDEHTFTLVQSSRFIVYAGGTIKGNDIELTNASGGSYNYNAGTMEIDDFHVSQGGAFYNCGTVRVDEMNFDSGCKFINQGKAYIGKTDSNITIDNGCYLYAEEFVGTLNMGDTSSAEIEDFGDHSNLSLIHI
;
A
#
# COMPACT_ATOMS: atom_id res chain seq x y z
N SER A 1 58.56 -23.49 -60.61
CA SER A 1 58.71 -22.67 -59.42
C SER A 1 57.47 -21.83 -59.26
N ILE A 2 56.59 -22.19 -58.36
CA ILE A 2 55.44 -21.40 -57.98
C ILE A 2 55.86 -20.56 -56.79
N LEU A 3 56.02 -19.25 -57.02
CA LEU A 3 56.23 -18.24 -55.98
C LEU A 3 54.90 -18.05 -55.24
N LEU A 4 54.81 -18.58 -54.05
CA LEU A 4 53.79 -18.21 -53.09
C LEU A 4 54.12 -16.79 -52.59
N GLN A 5 53.42 -15.80 -53.13
CA GLN A 5 53.38 -14.47 -52.56
C GLN A 5 52.48 -14.50 -51.31
N GLY A 6 53.12 -14.55 -50.17
CA GLY A 6 52.42 -14.46 -48.91
C GLY A 6 51.74 -13.12 -48.78
N CYS A 7 50.44 -13.14 -48.60
CA CYS A 7 49.68 -11.96 -48.14
C CYS A 7 50.27 -11.52 -46.79
N LYS A 8 51.04 -10.43 -46.82
CA LYS A 8 51.31 -9.63 -45.65
C LYS A 8 50.11 -8.70 -45.44
N ASP A 9 49.01 -9.26 -45.10
CA ASP A 9 47.98 -8.42 -44.51
C ASP A 9 48.36 -8.22 -43.03
N ASP A 10 48.61 -6.98 -42.68
CA ASP A 10 48.76 -6.51 -41.30
C ASP A 10 47.47 -6.78 -40.52
N VAL A 11 47.21 -8.02 -40.20
CA VAL A 11 45.97 -8.47 -39.54
C VAL A 11 45.86 -7.94 -38.10
N PHE A 12 46.96 -7.42 -37.56
CA PHE A 12 47.03 -6.76 -36.27
C PHE A 12 47.91 -5.50 -36.29
N ASN A 13 47.39 -4.45 -36.89
CA ASN A 13 47.96 -3.13 -36.64
C ASN A 13 47.19 -2.48 -35.50
N PRO A 14 47.76 -2.36 -34.27
CA PRO A 14 47.07 -1.81 -33.13
C PRO A 14 46.49 -0.40 -33.35
N GLU A 15 47.19 0.41 -34.16
CA GLU A 15 46.76 1.76 -34.47
C GLU A 15 45.55 1.80 -35.41
N LYS A 16 45.48 0.92 -36.41
CA LYS A 16 44.31 0.78 -37.29
C LYS A 16 43.10 0.23 -36.53
N VAL A 17 43.31 -0.73 -35.64
CA VAL A 17 42.24 -1.26 -34.76
C VAL A 17 41.75 -0.16 -33.85
N LYS A 18 42.64 0.60 -33.21
CA LYS A 18 42.32 1.70 -32.33
C LYS A 18 41.52 2.81 -33.06
N ALA A 19 41.93 3.17 -34.27
CA ALA A 19 41.25 4.16 -35.11
C ALA A 19 39.84 3.66 -35.52
N ALA A 20 39.70 2.39 -35.89
CA ALA A 20 38.41 1.81 -36.26
C ALA A 20 37.45 1.70 -35.06
N TYR A 21 37.96 1.43 -33.87
CA TYR A 21 37.17 1.46 -32.64
C TYR A 21 36.79 2.89 -32.22
N GLN A 22 37.69 3.84 -32.32
CA GLN A 22 37.42 5.26 -32.05
C GLN A 22 36.37 5.85 -33.01
N ASP A 23 36.34 5.40 -34.24
CA ASP A 23 35.37 5.88 -35.26
C ASP A 23 33.96 5.25 -35.05
N ARG A 24 33.89 4.06 -34.45
CA ARG A 24 32.63 3.38 -34.11
C ARG A 24 32.07 3.76 -32.77
N PHE A 25 32.86 4.39 -31.89
CA PHE A 25 32.36 4.84 -30.59
C PHE A 25 31.45 6.05 -30.78
N PRO A 26 30.18 5.98 -30.26
CA PRO A 26 29.21 7.07 -30.40
C PRO A 26 29.61 8.35 -29.65
N VAL A 27 30.55 8.25 -28.70
CA VAL A 27 31.06 9.38 -27.91
C VAL A 27 32.48 9.71 -28.34
N LYS A 28 32.67 10.77 -29.14
CA LYS A 28 33.98 11.16 -29.69
C LYS A 28 34.81 12.07 -28.78
N ASN A 29 34.20 12.71 -27.79
CA ASN A 29 34.89 13.59 -26.84
C ASN A 29 34.49 13.22 -25.42
N ILE A 30 35.29 12.35 -24.81
CA ILE A 30 35.16 12.08 -23.37
C ILE A 30 35.92 13.20 -22.67
N ASP A 31 35.22 14.04 -21.93
CA ASP A 31 35.84 15.05 -21.09
C ASP A 31 36.78 14.35 -20.09
N PRO A 32 38.12 14.62 -20.11
CA PRO A 32 39.04 14.02 -19.15
C PRO A 32 38.73 14.41 -17.69
N ALA A 33 37.92 15.47 -17.47
CA ALA A 33 37.42 15.84 -16.16
C ALA A 33 36.14 15.10 -15.75
N MET A 34 35.62 14.21 -16.62
CA MET A 34 34.42 13.43 -16.33
C MET A 34 34.66 12.48 -15.15
N ASP A 35 34.02 12.78 -14.03
CA ASP A 35 34.09 11.94 -12.82
C ASP A 35 33.24 10.68 -13.02
N TRP A 36 33.91 9.56 -13.23
CA TRP A 36 33.28 8.23 -13.38
C TRP A 36 32.85 7.62 -12.04
N LYS A 37 32.54 8.46 -11.07
CA LYS A 37 31.98 7.95 -9.80
C LYS A 37 30.65 7.25 -10.06
N MET A 38 30.67 5.94 -10.00
CA MET A 38 29.47 5.10 -10.13
C MET A 38 28.62 5.08 -8.87
N THR A 39 29.19 5.53 -7.74
CA THR A 39 28.50 5.58 -6.43
C THR A 39 28.61 6.98 -5.83
N GLN A 40 27.62 7.33 -5.04
CA GLN A 40 27.57 8.54 -4.22
C GLN A 40 27.30 8.19 -2.77
N GLN A 41 27.78 9.03 -1.86
CA GLN A 41 27.43 8.95 -0.44
C GLN A 41 26.29 9.91 -0.16
N VAL A 42 25.24 9.40 0.45
CA VAL A 42 24.04 10.16 0.82
C VAL A 42 23.86 10.13 2.32
N ARG A 43 23.81 11.32 2.92
CA ARG A 43 23.47 11.45 4.35
C ARG A 43 21.97 11.30 4.52
N VAL A 44 21.58 10.37 5.36
CA VAL A 44 20.19 10.03 5.65
C VAL A 44 19.79 10.60 7.01
N ASN A 45 18.59 11.16 7.05
CA ASN A 45 17.93 11.62 8.27
C ASN A 45 16.45 11.29 8.20
N VAL A 46 15.98 10.37 9.07
CA VAL A 46 14.58 9.95 9.12
C VAL A 46 14.03 10.15 10.53
N SER A 47 13.04 11.02 10.66
CA SER A 47 12.34 11.29 11.92
C SER A 47 10.96 10.61 11.93
N VAL A 48 10.54 10.22 13.14
CA VAL A 48 9.20 9.69 13.40
C VAL A 48 8.60 10.48 14.56
N SER A 49 7.47 11.13 14.36
CA SER A 49 6.79 11.94 15.41
C SER A 49 5.48 11.29 15.88
N GLU A 50 5.26 10.02 15.54
CA GLU A 50 4.10 9.24 15.97
C GLU A 50 4.38 8.56 17.30
N ASP A 51 3.36 8.11 17.94
CA ASP A 51 3.28 7.32 19.19
C ASP A 51 4.49 7.30 20.13
N THR A 52 4.29 7.75 21.34
CA THR A 52 5.33 7.84 22.36
C THR A 52 5.79 6.46 22.80
N GLY A 53 7.09 6.19 22.68
CA GLY A 53 7.71 4.97 23.20
C GLY A 53 7.67 3.76 22.29
N ILE A 54 7.27 3.92 21.03
CA ILE A 54 7.29 2.85 20.01
C ILE A 54 8.51 3.02 19.13
N ASP A 55 9.28 1.96 18.97
CA ASP A 55 10.39 1.88 18.02
C ASP A 55 9.89 1.37 16.66
N TYR A 56 10.23 2.11 15.62
CA TYR A 56 9.93 1.76 14.24
C TYR A 56 11.20 1.32 13.51
N THR A 57 11.11 0.25 12.74
CA THR A 57 12.18 -0.14 11.83
C THR A 57 12.12 0.74 10.58
N ILE A 58 13.24 1.39 10.26
CA ILE A 58 13.42 2.20 9.06
C ILE A 58 14.30 1.44 8.07
N ARG A 59 13.82 1.28 6.83
CA ARG A 59 14.57 0.67 5.74
C ARG A 59 14.53 1.58 4.52
N ILE A 60 15.67 1.70 3.83
CA ILE A 60 15.77 2.52 2.62
C ILE A 60 16.13 1.61 1.45
N TYR A 61 15.37 1.75 0.36
CA TYR A 61 15.50 0.92 -0.83
C TYR A 61 15.68 1.77 -2.09
N ASP A 62 16.34 1.19 -3.09
CA ASP A 62 16.49 1.78 -4.43
C ASP A 62 15.19 1.71 -5.26
N LYS A 63 14.30 0.76 -4.92
CA LYS A 63 12.99 0.54 -5.54
C LYS A 63 11.92 0.32 -4.48
N ASN A 64 10.65 0.40 -4.86
CA ASN A 64 9.56 0.17 -3.91
C ASN A 64 9.59 -1.28 -3.36
N PRO A 65 9.79 -1.47 -2.05
CA PRO A 65 9.89 -2.81 -1.46
C PRO A 65 8.54 -3.53 -1.32
N LEU A 66 7.41 -2.84 -1.53
CA LEU A 66 6.08 -3.41 -1.44
C LEU A 66 5.69 -4.18 -2.70
N ILE A 67 6.46 -4.04 -3.77
CA ILE A 67 6.26 -4.78 -5.01
C ILE A 67 6.84 -6.18 -4.85
N SER A 68 6.01 -7.23 -4.90
CA SER A 68 6.45 -8.62 -4.68
C SER A 68 7.45 -9.14 -5.70
N ARG A 69 7.39 -8.64 -6.93
CA ARG A 69 8.35 -8.96 -8.02
C ARG A 69 9.54 -8.01 -8.07
N SER A 70 9.55 -6.98 -7.23
CA SER A 70 10.61 -5.99 -7.18
C SER A 70 11.89 -6.60 -6.59
N SER A 71 12.98 -6.46 -7.31
CA SER A 71 14.33 -6.70 -6.81
C SER A 71 14.85 -5.51 -6.02
N ALA A 72 14.03 -4.93 -5.13
CA ALA A 72 14.41 -3.80 -4.32
C ALA A 72 15.65 -4.12 -3.47
N LYS A 73 16.70 -3.33 -3.65
CA LYS A 73 17.93 -3.49 -2.90
C LYS A 73 17.87 -2.61 -1.65
N LEU A 74 18.09 -3.23 -0.49
CA LEU A 74 18.25 -2.51 0.76
C LEU A 74 19.54 -1.69 0.72
N LEU A 75 19.43 -0.39 0.96
CA LEU A 75 20.55 0.57 0.98
C LEU A 75 20.96 0.93 2.41
N ALA A 76 20.00 1.02 3.32
CA ALA A 76 20.24 1.30 4.74
C ALA A 76 19.10 0.77 5.60
N GLU A 77 19.41 0.40 6.86
CA GLU A 77 18.42 -0.04 7.85
C GLU A 77 18.80 0.50 9.25
N GLY A 78 17.80 0.78 10.06
CA GLY A 78 17.95 1.17 11.44
C GLY A 78 16.61 1.38 12.14
N THR A 79 16.61 2.06 13.27
CA THR A 79 15.42 2.35 14.08
C THR A 79 15.24 3.84 14.30
N ALA A 80 14.00 4.27 14.42
CA ALA A 80 13.63 5.62 14.83
C ALA A 80 12.39 5.56 15.73
N ASN A 81 12.26 6.56 16.60
CA ASN A 81 11.05 6.78 17.39
C ASN A 81 10.82 8.29 17.56
N ASN A 82 9.83 8.67 18.35
CA ASN A 82 9.46 10.07 18.54
C ASN A 82 10.55 10.93 19.23
N THR A 83 11.59 10.31 19.80
CA THR A 83 12.72 10.99 20.44
C THR A 83 14.05 10.75 19.75
N THR A 84 14.15 9.69 18.97
CA THR A 84 15.40 9.26 18.32
C THR A 84 15.23 9.27 16.81
N VAL A 85 16.02 10.09 16.14
CA VAL A 85 16.06 10.19 14.68
C VAL A 85 17.04 9.14 14.14
N PHE A 86 16.64 8.41 13.10
CA PHE A 86 17.56 7.53 12.37
C PHE A 86 18.47 8.37 11.48
N THR A 87 19.77 8.31 11.73
CA THR A 87 20.79 8.98 10.93
C THR A 87 21.86 8.00 10.49
N THR A 88 22.22 8.03 9.20
CA THR A 88 23.31 7.22 8.65
C THR A 88 23.88 7.84 7.37
N VAL A 89 24.93 7.25 6.85
CA VAL A 89 25.44 7.52 5.50
C VAL A 89 25.27 6.25 4.69
N MET A 90 24.57 6.34 3.56
CA MET A 90 24.40 5.22 2.64
C MET A 90 25.19 5.43 1.36
N ASP A 91 25.76 4.34 0.83
CA ASP A 91 26.36 4.30 -0.50
C ASP A 91 25.30 3.81 -1.50
N CYS A 92 25.08 4.58 -2.55
CA CYS A 92 24.13 4.24 -3.60
C CYS A 92 24.65 4.61 -4.99
N PRO A 93 24.07 4.06 -6.09
CA PRO A 93 24.45 4.44 -7.44
C PRO A 93 24.32 5.96 -7.63
N SER A 94 25.29 6.58 -8.33
CA SER A 94 25.30 8.03 -8.57
C SER A 94 24.12 8.52 -9.40
N VAL A 95 23.49 7.61 -10.17
CA VAL A 95 22.29 7.88 -10.96
C VAL A 95 21.01 7.87 -10.12
N LEU A 96 21.07 7.42 -8.88
CA LEU A 96 19.91 7.37 -7.99
C LEU A 96 19.60 8.78 -7.46
N THR A 97 18.53 9.37 -7.94
CA THR A 97 18.08 10.72 -7.56
C THR A 97 17.00 10.72 -6.48
N SER A 98 16.49 9.53 -6.14
CA SER A 98 15.44 9.33 -5.14
C SER A 98 15.51 7.90 -4.58
N ALA A 99 14.94 7.68 -3.40
CA ALA A 99 14.88 6.38 -2.75
C ALA A 99 13.53 6.18 -2.04
N PHE A 100 13.22 4.94 -1.73
CA PHE A 100 12.03 4.57 -0.99
C PHE A 100 12.37 4.35 0.47
N VAL A 101 11.81 5.17 1.35
CA VAL A 101 11.98 5.07 2.80
C VAL A 101 10.77 4.35 3.36
N CYS A 102 10.98 3.16 3.92
CA CYS A 102 9.96 2.32 4.52
C CYS A 102 10.08 2.42 6.05
N ARG A 103 8.97 2.73 6.69
CA ARG A 103 8.79 2.62 8.14
C ARG A 103 7.92 1.40 8.43
N THR A 104 8.39 0.51 9.29
CA THR A 104 7.67 -0.69 9.72
C THR A 104 7.42 -0.61 11.23
N ASP A 105 6.19 -0.83 11.66
CA ASP A 105 5.84 -0.91 13.08
C ASP A 105 5.97 -2.34 13.66
N ALA A 106 5.66 -2.49 14.94
CA ALA A 106 5.73 -3.77 15.65
C ALA A 106 4.76 -4.84 15.08
N HIS A 107 3.70 -4.41 14.38
CA HIS A 107 2.72 -5.29 13.73
C HIS A 107 3.06 -5.54 12.24
N SER A 108 4.29 -5.25 11.83
CA SER A 108 4.75 -5.39 10.44
C SER A 108 3.99 -4.53 9.42
N ARG A 109 3.27 -3.50 9.84
CA ARG A 109 2.64 -2.53 8.94
C ARG A 109 3.71 -1.61 8.36
N ASN A 110 3.70 -1.49 7.04
CA ASN A 110 4.69 -0.71 6.31
C ASN A 110 4.07 0.58 5.79
N ILE A 111 4.75 1.69 6.01
CA ILE A 111 4.49 2.95 5.32
C ILE A 111 5.73 3.27 4.50
N VAL A 112 5.54 3.50 3.19
CA VAL A 112 6.65 3.78 2.28
C VAL A 112 6.50 5.19 1.74
N LYS A 113 7.60 5.96 1.80
CA LYS A 113 7.71 7.28 1.19
C LYS A 113 8.73 7.26 0.08
N TYR A 114 8.37 7.83 -1.06
CA TYR A 114 9.30 8.16 -2.13
C TYR A 114 9.96 9.50 -1.81
N VAL A 115 11.28 9.53 -1.70
CA VAL A 115 12.03 10.69 -1.20
C VAL A 115 13.15 11.04 -2.16
N SER A 116 13.20 12.29 -2.61
CA SER A 116 14.29 12.79 -3.46
C SER A 116 15.58 12.94 -2.69
N ILE A 117 16.68 12.58 -3.34
CA ILE A 117 18.04 12.84 -2.86
C ILE A 117 18.47 14.21 -3.38
N GLN A 118 18.70 15.16 -2.47
CA GLN A 118 19.09 16.51 -2.84
C GLN A 118 20.43 16.87 -2.18
N ASN A 119 21.39 17.31 -2.97
CA ASN A 119 22.72 17.71 -2.49
C ASN A 119 23.41 16.65 -1.62
N GLY A 120 23.25 15.36 -1.98
CA GLY A 120 23.81 14.25 -1.19
C GLY A 120 23.11 14.02 0.16
N GLN A 121 21.86 14.46 0.31
CA GLN A 121 21.06 14.30 1.51
C GLN A 121 19.70 13.69 1.18
N LEU A 122 19.21 12.83 2.07
CA LEU A 122 17.88 12.26 2.06
C LEU A 122 17.22 12.57 3.40
N HIS A 123 16.10 13.29 3.37
CA HIS A 123 15.32 13.63 4.57
C HIS A 123 13.91 13.08 4.46
N ALA A 124 13.49 12.30 5.45
CA ALA A 124 12.11 11.82 5.55
C ALA A 124 11.56 12.07 6.95
N ALA A 125 10.26 12.33 7.04
CA ALA A 125 9.55 12.45 8.30
C ALA A 125 8.27 11.64 8.25
N PHE A 126 7.97 10.88 9.30
CA PHE A 126 6.73 10.16 9.50
C PHE A 126 5.98 10.76 10.69
N GLY A 127 4.64 10.91 10.55
CA GLY A 127 3.78 11.56 11.54
C GLY A 127 3.66 13.07 11.36
N SER A 128 2.83 13.71 12.18
CA SER A 128 2.60 15.15 12.13
C SER A 128 3.78 15.91 12.73
N SER A 129 4.56 16.58 11.89
CA SER A 129 5.53 17.56 12.39
C SER A 129 4.80 18.78 12.95
N PRO A 130 5.12 19.25 14.18
CA PRO A 130 4.76 20.60 14.55
C PRO A 130 5.49 21.58 13.62
N ALA A 131 4.73 22.52 13.06
CA ALA A 131 5.25 23.53 12.16
C ALA A 131 6.35 24.35 12.86
N THR A 132 7.62 24.14 12.53
CA THR A 132 8.71 25.03 12.88
C THR A 132 9.36 25.57 11.61
N THR A 133 9.11 26.86 11.40
CA THR A 133 9.87 27.88 10.66
C THR A 133 10.43 27.52 9.27
N ARG A 134 9.81 28.22 8.33
CA ARG A 134 10.26 28.55 6.97
C ARG A 134 11.77 28.44 6.76
N ALA A 135 12.14 27.41 6.00
CA ALA A 135 13.28 27.45 5.09
C ALA A 135 12.91 26.64 3.86
N ALA A 136 12.78 27.34 2.75
CA ALA A 136 12.82 26.87 1.36
C ALA A 136 11.98 25.63 1.01
N TRP A 137 10.79 25.87 0.44
CA TRP A 137 10.10 25.11 -0.61
C TRP A 137 10.49 23.62 -0.79
N THR A 138 10.30 22.81 0.24
CA THR A 138 10.02 21.39 0.11
C THR A 138 8.59 21.20 0.55
N ARG A 139 7.68 21.02 -0.39
CA ARG A 139 6.34 20.55 -0.12
C ARG A 139 6.48 19.17 0.53
N SER A 140 6.50 19.10 1.85
CA SER A 140 6.22 17.84 2.54
C SER A 140 4.74 17.57 2.34
N VAL A 141 4.43 16.70 1.39
CA VAL A 141 3.08 16.18 1.26
C VAL A 141 2.85 15.33 2.50
N SER A 142 2.00 15.79 3.40
CA SER A 142 1.54 14.97 4.51
C SER A 142 0.67 13.88 3.91
N ILE A 143 1.15 12.64 3.93
CA ILE A 143 0.33 11.48 3.67
C ILE A 143 -0.69 11.44 4.81
N GLU A 144 -1.97 11.44 4.49
CA GLU A 144 -3.00 11.16 5.48
C GLU A 144 -2.81 9.71 5.93
N THR A 145 -2.16 9.52 7.07
CA THR A 145 -2.12 8.22 7.72
C THR A 145 -3.49 8.00 8.36
N TYR A 146 -4.25 7.09 7.80
CA TYR A 146 -5.52 6.71 8.37
C TYR A 146 -5.30 5.65 9.47
N SER A 147 -5.93 5.84 10.61
CA SER A 147 -6.09 4.83 11.65
C SER A 147 -7.57 4.71 12.03
N PRO A 148 -8.07 3.52 12.35
CA PRO A 148 -9.43 3.36 12.86
C PRO A 148 -9.67 4.21 14.12
N GLU A 149 -10.92 4.64 14.33
CA GLU A 149 -11.32 5.40 15.53
C GLU A 149 -11.05 4.65 16.83
N LYS A 150 -11.23 3.34 16.81
CA LYS A 150 -10.88 2.45 17.91
C LYS A 150 -9.60 1.72 17.57
N SER A 151 -8.68 1.63 18.51
CA SER A 151 -7.48 0.81 18.40
C SER A 151 -7.82 -0.68 18.57
N GLU A 152 -6.95 -1.56 18.07
CA GLU A 152 -7.08 -3.00 18.29
C GLU A 152 -7.11 -3.36 19.78
N ALA A 153 -6.34 -2.66 20.61
CA ALA A 153 -6.32 -2.86 22.05
C ALA A 153 -7.68 -2.53 22.71
N GLU A 154 -8.33 -1.44 22.28
CA GLU A 154 -9.67 -1.09 22.77
C GLU A 154 -10.70 -2.13 22.36
N ILE A 155 -10.67 -2.62 21.12
CA ILE A 155 -11.57 -3.68 20.64
C ILE A 155 -11.33 -4.99 21.40
N THR A 156 -10.07 -5.38 21.60
CA THR A 156 -9.72 -6.59 22.37
C THR A 156 -10.18 -6.49 23.82
N ALA A 157 -10.10 -5.31 24.43
CA ALA A 157 -10.61 -5.12 25.79
C ALA A 157 -12.13 -5.32 25.89
N MET A 158 -12.89 -5.05 24.82
CA MET A 158 -14.35 -5.26 24.77
C MET A 158 -14.73 -6.76 24.75
N LEU A 159 -13.83 -7.67 24.36
CA LEU A 159 -14.12 -9.11 24.29
C LEU A 159 -14.66 -9.68 25.60
N SER A 160 -14.18 -9.19 26.75
CA SER A 160 -14.60 -9.68 28.05
C SER A 160 -16.10 -9.41 28.38
N SER A 161 -16.64 -8.32 27.82
CA SER A 161 -18.03 -7.89 28.02
C SER A 161 -18.93 -8.12 26.81
N ALA A 162 -18.35 -8.45 25.64
CA ALA A 162 -19.09 -8.70 24.41
C ALA A 162 -19.94 -9.99 24.54
N GLU A 163 -21.19 -9.90 24.08
CA GLU A 163 -22.10 -11.04 24.02
C GLU A 163 -21.73 -11.99 22.87
N GLU A 164 -21.71 -13.28 23.14
CA GLU A 164 -21.50 -14.29 22.10
C GLU A 164 -22.67 -14.31 21.11
N ILE A 165 -22.38 -14.20 19.80
CA ILE A 165 -23.40 -14.24 18.75
C ILE A 165 -24.00 -15.64 18.65
N ARG A 166 -25.34 -15.71 18.63
CA ARG A 166 -26.13 -16.92 18.46
C ARG A 166 -27.17 -16.72 17.36
N PRO A 167 -27.79 -17.79 16.83
CA PRO A 167 -28.76 -17.67 15.73
C PRO A 167 -29.92 -16.71 15.98
N ASN A 168 -30.26 -16.47 17.24
CA ASN A 168 -31.37 -15.60 17.65
C ASN A 168 -30.90 -14.34 18.39
N THR A 169 -29.66 -13.92 18.19
CA THR A 169 -29.13 -12.69 18.79
C THR A 169 -29.94 -11.49 18.33
N ASP A 170 -30.49 -10.74 19.26
CA ASP A 170 -31.18 -9.47 18.99
C ASP A 170 -30.17 -8.34 19.09
N PHE A 171 -29.59 -7.93 17.94
CA PHE A 171 -28.60 -6.88 17.88
C PHE A 171 -29.17 -5.53 18.34
N GLN A 172 -28.40 -4.78 19.10
CA GLN A 172 -28.78 -3.47 19.65
C GLN A 172 -27.69 -2.44 19.38
N ASN A 173 -28.11 -1.20 19.14
CA ASN A 173 -27.20 -0.07 18.95
C ASN A 173 -26.25 0.07 20.14
N GLY A 174 -24.96 0.32 19.86
CA GLY A 174 -23.92 0.56 20.85
C GLY A 174 -23.50 -0.65 21.67
N LYS A 175 -24.06 -1.82 21.42
CA LYS A 175 -23.70 -3.04 22.11
C LYS A 175 -22.61 -3.82 21.35
N ALA A 176 -21.68 -4.42 22.11
CA ALA A 176 -20.64 -5.27 21.56
C ALA A 176 -21.04 -6.75 21.56
N TYR A 177 -20.77 -7.40 20.45
CA TYR A 177 -21.00 -8.81 20.21
C TYR A 177 -19.72 -9.44 19.69
N LYS A 178 -19.56 -10.77 19.87
CA LYS A 178 -18.38 -11.48 19.40
C LYS A 178 -18.70 -12.83 18.79
N ILE A 179 -17.81 -13.26 17.90
CA ILE A 179 -17.61 -14.65 17.52
C ILE A 179 -16.28 -15.05 18.16
N SER A 180 -16.35 -15.82 19.24
CA SER A 180 -15.17 -16.20 20.02
C SER A 180 -14.23 -17.08 19.19
N LYS A 181 -12.95 -17.10 19.59
CA LYS A 181 -11.92 -17.95 19.03
C LYS A 181 -12.38 -19.41 18.92
N ASP A 182 -12.01 -20.06 17.85
CA ASP A 182 -12.37 -21.44 17.50
C ASP A 182 -13.88 -21.68 17.22
N ASN A 183 -14.72 -20.64 17.31
CA ASN A 183 -16.13 -20.71 16.93
C ASN A 183 -16.33 -20.35 15.45
N ILE A 184 -17.22 -21.07 14.80
CA ILE A 184 -17.67 -20.80 13.43
C ILE A 184 -19.15 -20.40 13.49
N TYR A 185 -19.44 -19.15 13.12
CA TYR A 185 -20.81 -18.67 13.02
C TYR A 185 -21.29 -18.69 11.57
N ARG A 186 -22.44 -19.37 11.32
CA ARG A 186 -22.90 -19.67 9.95
C ARG A 186 -24.20 -18.99 9.57
N ASN A 187 -24.70 -18.06 10.38
CA ASN A 187 -25.94 -17.36 10.08
C ASN A 187 -25.66 -15.91 9.67
N LYS A 188 -26.67 -15.27 9.08
CA LYS A 188 -26.63 -13.86 8.72
C LYS A 188 -26.44 -12.97 9.96
N ILE A 189 -25.60 -11.96 9.88
CA ILE A 189 -25.51 -10.86 10.85
C ILE A 189 -26.16 -9.65 10.20
N SER A 190 -27.40 -9.38 10.57
CA SER A 190 -28.14 -8.22 10.06
C SER A 190 -29.35 -7.96 10.95
N LYS A 191 -29.77 -6.70 11.01
CA LYS A 191 -31.02 -6.28 11.65
C LYS A 191 -31.49 -4.96 11.03
N ASP A 192 -32.75 -4.92 10.65
CA ASP A 192 -33.38 -3.71 10.13
C ASP A 192 -33.54 -2.64 11.23
N GLY A 193 -33.45 -1.37 10.84
CA GLY A 193 -33.71 -0.24 11.73
C GLY A 193 -32.60 0.11 12.71
N MET A 194 -31.41 -0.43 12.54
CA MET A 194 -30.23 -0.03 13.31
C MET A 194 -29.85 1.44 13.00
N GLY A 195 -29.35 2.15 14.03
CA GLY A 195 -28.90 3.54 13.89
C GLY A 195 -27.44 3.65 13.43
N SER A 196 -27.16 4.64 12.61
CA SER A 196 -25.79 4.90 12.13
C SER A 196 -24.89 5.55 13.19
N ASP A 197 -25.47 6.32 14.11
CA ASP A 197 -24.70 7.15 15.07
C ASP A 197 -24.13 6.35 16.26
N ASN A 198 -24.64 5.16 16.48
CA ASN A 198 -24.18 4.28 17.55
C ASN A 198 -24.28 2.81 17.10
N PRO A 199 -23.42 2.36 16.20
CA PRO A 199 -23.51 1.04 15.58
C PRO A 199 -23.34 -0.11 16.58
N ALA A 200 -23.89 -1.27 16.26
CA ALA A 200 -23.53 -2.51 16.93
C ALA A 200 -22.10 -2.89 16.54
N ILE A 201 -21.30 -3.26 17.53
CA ILE A 201 -19.90 -3.66 17.36
C ILE A 201 -19.84 -5.18 17.27
N ILE A 202 -19.33 -5.70 16.15
CA ILE A 202 -19.16 -7.13 15.94
C ILE A 202 -17.67 -7.45 15.95
N ILE A 203 -17.20 -8.19 16.95
CA ILE A 203 -15.80 -8.57 17.09
C ILE A 203 -15.64 -10.02 16.63
N ILE A 204 -14.81 -10.23 15.63
CA ILE A 204 -14.56 -11.54 15.03
C ILE A 204 -13.15 -12.00 15.44
N GLU A 205 -13.09 -12.92 16.39
CA GLU A 205 -11.90 -13.64 16.83
C GLU A 205 -11.89 -15.08 16.28
N GLY A 206 -13.06 -15.63 15.98
CA GLY A 206 -13.27 -16.90 15.29
C GLY A 206 -13.59 -16.71 13.81
N SER A 207 -14.49 -17.52 13.24
CA SER A 207 -14.86 -17.43 11.83
C SER A 207 -16.33 -17.08 11.63
N TRP A 208 -16.61 -16.15 10.71
CA TRP A 208 -17.95 -15.92 10.18
C TRP A 208 -18.04 -16.48 8.77
N GLU A 209 -18.78 -17.59 8.62
CA GLU A 209 -18.94 -18.36 7.39
C GLU A 209 -20.43 -18.57 7.09
N PRO A 210 -21.18 -17.57 6.63
CA PRO A 210 -22.62 -17.72 6.42
C PRO A 210 -22.92 -18.74 5.33
N ASN A 211 -23.85 -19.66 5.62
CA ASN A 211 -24.27 -20.68 4.68
C ASN A 211 -25.19 -20.07 3.62
N GLY A 212 -24.73 -19.97 2.37
CA GLY A 212 -25.55 -19.92 1.17
C GLY A 212 -26.54 -18.77 1.01
N ASN A 213 -26.41 -17.66 1.73
CA ASN A 213 -27.24 -16.47 1.59
C ASN A 213 -26.37 -15.23 1.41
N ASN A 214 -26.85 -14.29 0.60
CA ASN A 214 -26.22 -12.99 0.45
C ASN A 214 -25.93 -12.40 1.84
N MET A 215 -24.69 -11.99 2.04
CA MET A 215 -24.20 -11.38 3.26
C MET A 215 -24.48 -9.88 3.23
N THR A 216 -25.73 -9.49 2.96
CA THR A 216 -26.10 -8.07 3.02
C THR A 216 -26.27 -7.63 4.45
N VAL A 217 -25.48 -6.66 4.86
CA VAL A 217 -25.52 -6.00 6.16
C VAL A 217 -26.07 -4.61 5.98
N GLU A 218 -27.22 -4.36 6.56
CA GLU A 218 -27.84 -3.06 6.59
C GLU A 218 -27.01 -2.08 7.45
N ARG A 219 -27.41 -0.81 7.47
CA ARG A 219 -26.73 0.22 8.28
C ARG A 219 -26.61 -0.14 9.76
N GLY A 220 -25.60 0.41 10.42
CA GLY A 220 -25.48 0.38 11.88
C GLY A 220 -24.67 -0.81 12.43
N PHE A 221 -23.77 -1.36 11.64
CA PHE A 221 -22.84 -2.40 12.08
C PHE A 221 -21.37 -2.01 11.81
N GLU A 222 -20.52 -2.26 12.78
CA GLU A 222 -19.07 -2.19 12.64
C GLU A 222 -18.47 -3.58 12.92
N PHE A 223 -17.81 -4.13 11.91
CA PHE A 223 -17.11 -5.40 12.01
C PHE A 223 -15.64 -5.17 12.29
N TYR A 224 -15.13 -5.75 13.34
CA TYR A 224 -13.72 -5.74 13.71
C TYR A 224 -13.17 -7.16 13.63
N VAL A 225 -12.36 -7.43 12.61
CA VAL A 225 -11.68 -8.72 12.44
C VAL A 225 -10.32 -8.58 13.09
N ILE A 226 -10.13 -9.22 14.24
CA ILE A 226 -8.88 -9.16 15.02
C ILE A 226 -7.98 -10.35 14.71
N ASP A 227 -6.82 -10.42 15.34
CA ASP A 227 -5.84 -11.50 15.13
C ASP A 227 -6.47 -12.89 15.27
N GLY A 228 -6.32 -13.70 14.23
CA GLY A 228 -6.92 -15.04 14.10
C GLY A 228 -8.39 -15.06 13.67
N GLY A 229 -9.06 -13.89 13.62
CA GLY A 229 -10.44 -13.77 13.15
C GLY A 229 -10.55 -13.82 11.63
N GLU A 230 -11.67 -14.36 11.14
CA GLU A 230 -11.87 -14.57 9.72
C GLU A 230 -13.31 -14.29 9.27
N ILE A 231 -13.47 -13.61 8.13
CA ILE A 231 -14.73 -13.55 7.36
C ILE A 231 -14.51 -14.36 6.10
N VAL A 232 -15.34 -15.39 5.90
CA VAL A 232 -15.32 -16.23 4.70
C VAL A 232 -16.58 -15.97 3.89
N ILE A 233 -16.38 -15.46 2.67
CA ILE A 233 -17.48 -15.20 1.74
C ILE A 233 -17.63 -16.46 0.89
N PRO A 234 -18.80 -17.13 0.91
CA PRO A 234 -19.00 -18.33 0.12
C PRO A 234 -18.98 -18.04 -1.37
N ASP A 235 -18.64 -19.05 -2.17
CA ASP A 235 -18.68 -18.98 -3.63
C ASP A 235 -20.06 -18.52 -4.13
N GLU A 236 -20.08 -17.72 -5.19
CA GLU A 236 -21.30 -17.15 -5.80
C GLU A 236 -22.09 -16.20 -4.87
N HIS A 237 -21.47 -15.69 -3.79
CA HIS A 237 -22.12 -14.79 -2.85
C HIS A 237 -21.33 -13.49 -2.70
N THR A 238 -22.04 -12.43 -2.33
CA THR A 238 -21.46 -11.09 -2.14
C THR A 238 -21.63 -10.62 -0.69
N PHE A 239 -20.55 -10.17 -0.08
CA PHE A 239 -20.59 -9.46 1.19
C PHE A 239 -20.87 -7.97 0.95
N THR A 240 -22.14 -7.58 1.12
CA THR A 240 -22.59 -6.20 0.88
C THR A 240 -22.71 -5.44 2.19
N LEU A 241 -21.98 -4.34 2.33
CA LEU A 241 -22.14 -3.38 3.40
C LEU A 241 -22.87 -2.13 2.92
N VAL A 242 -24.00 -1.84 3.55
CA VAL A 242 -24.88 -0.73 3.13
C VAL A 242 -24.74 0.46 4.07
N GLN A 243 -24.72 1.66 3.51
CA GLN A 243 -24.70 2.96 4.21
C GLN A 243 -23.51 3.11 5.18
N SER A 244 -23.79 3.24 6.49
CA SER A 244 -22.77 3.50 7.53
C SER A 244 -22.11 2.22 8.07
N SER A 245 -22.50 1.03 7.60
CA SER A 245 -21.85 -0.21 8.04
C SER A 245 -20.46 -0.31 7.40
N ARG A 246 -19.51 -0.80 8.20
CA ARG A 246 -18.09 -0.86 7.80
C ARG A 246 -17.38 -2.05 8.39
N PHE A 247 -16.27 -2.44 7.78
CA PHE A 247 -15.33 -3.38 8.37
C PHE A 247 -13.97 -2.74 8.65
N ILE A 248 -13.35 -3.22 9.69
CA ILE A 248 -11.98 -2.90 10.09
C ILE A 248 -11.26 -4.23 10.33
N VAL A 249 -10.24 -4.52 9.53
CA VAL A 249 -9.41 -5.72 9.67
C VAL A 249 -8.09 -5.30 10.30
N TYR A 250 -7.79 -5.81 11.48
CA TYR A 250 -6.51 -5.60 12.14
C TYR A 250 -5.46 -6.62 11.67
N ALA A 251 -4.22 -6.43 12.07
CA ALA A 251 -3.14 -7.34 11.75
C ALA A 251 -3.46 -8.77 12.23
N GLY A 252 -3.28 -9.77 11.37
CA GLY A 252 -3.65 -11.16 11.65
C GLY A 252 -5.10 -11.53 11.39
N GLY A 253 -5.99 -10.55 11.18
CA GLY A 253 -7.35 -10.78 10.70
C GLY A 253 -7.40 -11.03 9.20
N THR A 254 -8.42 -11.77 8.74
CA THR A 254 -8.56 -12.18 7.33
C THR A 254 -9.98 -11.97 6.82
N ILE A 255 -10.12 -11.50 5.57
CA ILE A 255 -11.34 -11.61 4.78
C ILE A 255 -10.97 -12.35 3.50
N LYS A 256 -11.73 -13.40 3.17
CA LYS A 256 -11.47 -14.18 1.95
C LYS A 256 -12.74 -14.72 1.31
N GLY A 257 -12.65 -15.05 0.04
CA GLY A 257 -13.71 -15.69 -0.76
C GLY A 257 -14.15 -14.83 -1.92
N ASN A 258 -15.46 -14.87 -2.24
CA ASN A 258 -15.99 -14.27 -3.45
C ASN A 258 -16.01 -12.73 -3.43
N ASP A 259 -17.13 -12.07 -3.46
CA ASP A 259 -17.24 -10.64 -3.75
C ASP A 259 -17.49 -9.79 -2.51
N ILE A 260 -16.96 -8.56 -2.53
CA ILE A 260 -17.33 -7.50 -1.58
C ILE A 260 -17.92 -6.31 -2.33
N GLU A 261 -19.07 -5.83 -1.86
CA GLU A 261 -19.70 -4.60 -2.32
C GLU A 261 -19.89 -3.62 -1.17
N LEU A 262 -19.33 -2.43 -1.32
CA LEU A 262 -19.47 -1.34 -0.34
C LEU A 262 -20.34 -0.24 -0.95
N THR A 263 -21.58 -0.14 -0.49
CA THR A 263 -22.53 0.89 -0.91
C THR A 263 -22.68 1.95 0.18
N ASN A 264 -21.60 2.64 0.50
CA ASN A 264 -21.54 3.59 1.58
C ASN A 264 -22.02 4.98 1.16
N ALA A 265 -23.32 5.19 1.12
CA ALA A 265 -23.88 6.51 0.92
C ALA A 265 -23.65 7.38 2.16
N SER A 266 -22.93 8.45 1.97
CA SER A 266 -22.78 9.61 2.81
C SER A 266 -21.77 9.60 3.97
N GLY A 267 -20.76 10.40 3.80
CA GLY A 267 -20.19 11.21 4.88
C GLY A 267 -19.37 10.47 5.93
N GLY A 268 -18.21 9.89 5.56
CA GLY A 268 -17.21 9.51 6.55
C GLY A 268 -17.11 8.03 6.90
N SER A 269 -17.93 7.18 6.30
CA SER A 269 -17.73 5.73 6.45
C SER A 269 -16.55 5.27 5.59
N TYR A 270 -15.57 4.68 6.21
CA TYR A 270 -14.43 4.11 5.54
C TYR A 270 -14.22 2.68 6.03
N ASN A 271 -13.74 1.86 5.13
CA ASN A 271 -13.34 0.49 5.42
C ASN A 271 -11.82 0.45 5.52
N TYR A 272 -11.29 -0.39 6.37
CA TYR A 272 -9.88 -0.42 6.70
C TYR A 272 -9.35 -1.84 6.75
N ASN A 273 -8.20 -2.07 6.15
CA ASN A 273 -7.49 -3.34 6.19
C ASN A 273 -6.03 -3.15 6.63
N ALA A 274 -5.65 -3.73 7.76
CA ALA A 274 -4.26 -3.93 8.17
C ALA A 274 -3.88 -5.43 8.23
N GLY A 275 -4.84 -6.31 7.95
CA GLY A 275 -4.66 -7.76 7.86
C GLY A 275 -4.51 -8.24 6.41
N THR A 276 -5.23 -9.29 6.05
CA THR A 276 -5.22 -9.88 4.72
C THR A 276 -6.63 -9.91 4.12
N MET A 277 -6.75 -9.48 2.87
CA MET A 277 -7.96 -9.64 2.06
C MET A 277 -7.60 -10.41 0.80
N GLU A 278 -8.31 -11.50 0.51
CA GLU A 278 -8.17 -12.32 -0.70
C GLU A 278 -9.56 -12.63 -1.23
N ILE A 279 -10.00 -11.87 -2.23
CA ILE A 279 -11.37 -11.88 -2.76
C ILE A 279 -11.36 -11.80 -4.28
N ASP A 280 -12.46 -12.23 -4.91
CA ASP A 280 -12.57 -12.21 -6.36
C ASP A 280 -12.90 -10.78 -6.84
N ASP A 281 -14.07 -10.24 -6.50
CA ASP A 281 -14.48 -8.90 -6.92
C ASP A 281 -14.64 -7.94 -5.75
N PHE A 282 -14.12 -6.71 -5.91
CA PHE A 282 -14.26 -5.64 -4.93
C PHE A 282 -14.84 -4.37 -5.56
N HIS A 283 -16.08 -4.08 -5.22
CA HIS A 283 -16.77 -2.90 -5.70
C HIS A 283 -17.05 -1.89 -4.59
N VAL A 284 -16.71 -0.62 -4.82
CA VAL A 284 -16.98 0.49 -3.91
C VAL A 284 -17.76 1.58 -4.63
N SER A 285 -18.92 1.93 -4.11
CA SER A 285 -19.81 2.91 -4.71
C SER A 285 -20.17 4.04 -3.73
N GLN A 286 -20.86 5.07 -4.24
CA GLN A 286 -21.49 6.15 -3.49
C GLN A 286 -20.53 6.98 -2.61
N GLY A 287 -19.28 7.20 -3.06
CA GLY A 287 -18.31 8.05 -2.37
C GLY A 287 -17.64 7.38 -1.18
N GLY A 288 -17.68 6.03 -1.12
CA GLY A 288 -17.00 5.25 -0.12
C GLY A 288 -15.48 5.37 -0.19
N ALA A 289 -14.79 5.07 0.93
CA ALA A 289 -13.34 5.04 0.99
C ALA A 289 -12.86 3.69 1.55
N PHE A 290 -11.78 3.17 0.97
CA PHE A 290 -11.09 1.99 1.45
C PHE A 290 -9.61 2.30 1.66
N TYR A 291 -9.14 2.04 2.88
CA TYR A 291 -7.75 2.23 3.30
C TYR A 291 -7.08 0.88 3.50
N ASN A 292 -6.04 0.61 2.75
CA ASN A 292 -5.26 -0.61 2.88
C ASN A 292 -3.89 -0.33 3.48
N CYS A 293 -3.64 -0.83 4.67
CA CYS A 293 -2.33 -0.85 5.33
C CYS A 293 -1.75 -2.28 5.43
N GLY A 294 -2.53 -3.29 5.07
CA GLY A 294 -2.17 -4.69 5.06
C GLY A 294 -1.89 -5.24 3.65
N THR A 295 -2.43 -6.41 3.37
CA THR A 295 -2.36 -7.03 2.05
C THR A 295 -3.76 -7.18 1.47
N VAL A 296 -3.94 -6.74 0.22
CA VAL A 296 -5.15 -6.96 -0.58
C VAL A 296 -4.76 -7.71 -1.84
N ARG A 297 -5.48 -8.79 -2.13
CA ARG A 297 -5.46 -9.51 -3.41
C ARG A 297 -6.87 -9.54 -3.92
N VAL A 298 -7.07 -9.09 -5.15
CA VAL A 298 -8.38 -9.03 -5.77
C VAL A 298 -8.24 -9.27 -7.27
N ASP A 299 -9.13 -10.08 -7.84
CA ASP A 299 -9.10 -10.34 -9.27
C ASP A 299 -9.67 -9.16 -10.05
N GLU A 300 -10.80 -8.58 -9.59
CA GLU A 300 -11.35 -7.37 -10.19
C GLU A 300 -11.70 -6.31 -9.13
N MET A 301 -11.20 -5.08 -9.31
CA MET A 301 -11.43 -3.97 -8.38
C MET A 301 -12.07 -2.78 -9.09
N ASN A 302 -13.27 -2.39 -8.65
CA ASN A 302 -14.04 -1.30 -9.23
C ASN A 302 -14.44 -0.25 -8.20
N PHE A 303 -14.10 1.00 -8.47
CA PHE A 303 -14.43 2.15 -7.63
C PHE A 303 -15.21 3.17 -8.45
N ASP A 304 -16.44 3.44 -8.06
CA ASP A 304 -17.25 4.46 -8.70
C ASP A 304 -16.65 5.86 -8.54
N SER A 305 -17.11 6.79 -9.39
CA SER A 305 -16.68 8.19 -9.33
C SER A 305 -16.89 8.77 -7.93
N GLY A 306 -15.85 9.40 -7.38
CA GLY A 306 -15.83 9.99 -6.03
C GLY A 306 -15.46 9.02 -4.92
N CYS A 307 -15.29 7.73 -5.21
CA CYS A 307 -14.74 6.77 -4.26
C CYS A 307 -13.21 6.89 -4.17
N LYS A 308 -12.66 6.49 -3.03
CA LYS A 308 -11.21 6.57 -2.77
C LYS A 308 -10.63 5.21 -2.42
N PHE A 309 -9.55 4.85 -3.10
CA PHE A 309 -8.65 3.79 -2.69
C PHE A 309 -7.32 4.39 -2.24
N ILE A 310 -6.99 4.21 -0.97
CA ILE A 310 -5.73 4.68 -0.39
C ILE A 310 -4.93 3.46 0.06
N ASN A 311 -3.81 3.22 -0.61
CA ASN A 311 -2.98 2.06 -0.34
C ASN A 311 -1.67 2.45 0.31
N GLN A 312 -1.49 2.05 1.56
CA GLN A 312 -0.26 2.19 2.35
C GLN A 312 0.37 0.82 2.66
N GLY A 313 -0.22 -0.24 2.12
CA GLY A 313 0.23 -1.62 2.25
C GLY A 313 0.59 -2.23 0.89
N LYS A 314 0.20 -3.48 0.70
CA LYS A 314 0.36 -4.23 -0.54
C LYS A 314 -0.99 -4.39 -1.22
N ALA A 315 -1.11 -4.00 -2.47
CA ALA A 315 -2.30 -4.25 -3.27
C ALA A 315 -1.91 -4.97 -4.56
N TYR A 316 -2.56 -6.08 -4.81
CA TYR A 316 -2.43 -6.91 -6.01
C TYR A 316 -3.81 -6.97 -6.66
N ILE A 317 -3.94 -6.36 -7.81
CA ILE A 317 -5.19 -6.23 -8.54
C ILE A 317 -4.99 -6.91 -9.89
N GLY A 318 -5.82 -7.90 -10.21
CA GLY A 318 -5.80 -8.53 -11.53
C GLY A 318 -6.29 -7.52 -12.57
N LYS A 319 -7.49 -7.00 -12.39
CA LYS A 319 -8.09 -6.05 -13.32
C LYS A 319 -8.82 -4.92 -12.61
N THR A 320 -8.77 -3.73 -13.21
CA THR A 320 -9.64 -2.61 -12.82
C THR A 320 -10.05 -1.81 -14.05
N ASP A 321 -11.34 -1.50 -14.16
CA ASP A 321 -11.90 -0.65 -15.22
C ASP A 321 -12.33 0.74 -14.70
N SER A 322 -11.93 1.08 -13.51
CA SER A 322 -12.39 2.26 -12.77
C SER A 322 -11.39 3.40 -12.77
N ASN A 323 -11.90 4.60 -12.49
CA ASN A 323 -11.05 5.75 -12.19
C ASN A 323 -10.47 5.58 -10.78
N ILE A 324 -9.20 5.24 -10.68
CA ILE A 324 -8.50 5.13 -9.41
C ILE A 324 -7.68 6.38 -9.15
N THR A 325 -7.83 6.92 -7.95
CA THR A 325 -6.96 7.97 -7.42
C THR A 325 -6.04 7.35 -6.37
N ILE A 326 -4.74 7.41 -6.63
CA ILE A 326 -3.72 7.00 -5.68
C ILE A 326 -3.17 8.24 -5.04
N ASP A 327 -3.39 8.40 -3.74
CA ASP A 327 -2.87 9.53 -2.97
C ASP A 327 -1.33 9.47 -2.87
N ASN A 328 -0.74 10.60 -2.52
CA ASN A 328 0.70 10.72 -2.38
C ASN A 328 1.29 9.62 -1.47
N GLY A 329 2.37 9.01 -1.93
CA GLY A 329 3.08 7.96 -1.21
C GLY A 329 2.44 6.58 -1.25
N CYS A 330 1.35 6.40 -1.99
CA CYS A 330 0.69 5.12 -2.16
C CYS A 330 1.23 4.35 -3.36
N TYR A 331 1.05 3.05 -3.34
CA TYR A 331 1.47 2.16 -4.40
C TYR A 331 0.31 1.29 -4.90
N LEU A 332 0.20 1.17 -6.20
CA LEU A 332 -0.71 0.26 -6.90
C LEU A 332 0.09 -0.69 -7.78
N TYR A 333 -0.20 -1.98 -7.71
CA TYR A 333 0.11 -2.94 -8.75
C TYR A 333 -1.18 -3.38 -9.42
N ALA A 334 -1.24 -3.37 -10.74
CA ALA A 334 -2.33 -3.96 -11.50
C ALA A 334 -1.76 -4.78 -12.67
N GLU A 335 -2.31 -5.96 -12.91
CA GLU A 335 -1.99 -6.76 -14.09
C GLU A 335 -2.62 -6.12 -15.33
N GLU A 336 -3.89 -5.75 -15.26
CA GLU A 336 -4.61 -5.03 -16.32
C GLU A 336 -5.29 -3.79 -15.73
N PHE A 337 -5.10 -2.65 -16.37
CA PHE A 337 -5.75 -1.40 -16.00
C PHE A 337 -6.49 -0.80 -17.19
N VAL A 338 -7.78 -0.61 -17.05
CA VAL A 338 -8.63 0.10 -18.01
C VAL A 338 -9.32 1.24 -17.26
N GLY A 339 -9.05 2.47 -17.60
CA GLY A 339 -9.68 3.60 -16.92
C GLY A 339 -8.74 4.78 -16.76
N THR A 340 -9.01 5.63 -15.79
CA THR A 340 -8.17 6.80 -15.48
C THR A 340 -7.45 6.58 -14.16
N LEU A 341 -6.12 6.56 -14.22
CA LEU A 341 -5.27 6.55 -13.04
C LEU A 341 -4.81 7.96 -12.74
N ASN A 342 -5.28 8.51 -11.62
CA ASN A 342 -4.82 9.79 -11.08
C ASN A 342 -3.78 9.53 -10.00
N MET A 343 -2.57 10.00 -10.23
CA MET A 343 -1.45 9.77 -9.32
C MET A 343 -1.04 11.08 -8.65
N GLY A 344 -0.91 11.05 -7.33
CA GLY A 344 -0.26 12.13 -6.59
C GLY A 344 1.26 12.17 -6.83
N ASP A 345 1.90 13.30 -6.54
CA ASP A 345 3.31 13.59 -6.87
C ASP A 345 4.33 12.54 -6.35
N THR A 346 4.00 11.81 -5.31
CA THR A 346 4.87 10.84 -4.65
C THR A 346 4.33 9.41 -4.70
N SER A 347 3.23 9.19 -5.43
CA SER A 347 2.68 7.86 -5.63
C SER A 347 3.42 7.10 -6.74
N SER A 348 3.31 5.78 -6.72
CA SER A 348 3.84 4.93 -7.78
C SER A 348 2.85 3.84 -8.16
N ALA A 349 2.83 3.50 -9.44
CA ALA A 349 2.06 2.39 -9.96
C ALA A 349 2.93 1.53 -10.87
N GLU A 350 2.75 0.23 -10.80
CA GLU A 350 3.26 -0.73 -11.77
C GLU A 350 2.08 -1.41 -12.42
N ILE A 351 1.94 -1.27 -13.72
CA ILE A 351 0.83 -1.81 -14.49
C ILE A 351 1.45 -2.60 -15.64
N GLU A 352 1.10 -3.89 -15.73
CA GLU A 352 1.67 -4.77 -16.76
C GLU A 352 1.00 -4.54 -18.12
N ASP A 353 -0.30 -4.27 -18.15
CA ASP A 353 -1.06 -3.99 -19.38
C ASP A 353 -2.02 -2.82 -19.19
N PHE A 354 -1.91 -1.82 -20.08
CA PHE A 354 -2.89 -0.74 -20.20
C PHE A 354 -3.85 -1.08 -21.33
N GLY A 355 -5.08 -1.44 -21.00
CA GLY A 355 -6.12 -1.70 -21.98
C GLY A 355 -6.46 -0.48 -22.85
N ASP A 356 -7.16 -0.72 -23.95
CA ASP A 356 -7.35 0.22 -25.07
C ASP A 356 -8.00 1.58 -24.78
N HIS A 357 -8.48 1.87 -23.60
CA HIS A 357 -9.10 3.13 -23.20
C HIS A 357 -8.50 3.74 -21.92
N SER A 358 -7.28 3.35 -21.61
CA SER A 358 -6.60 3.81 -20.41
C SER A 358 -6.06 5.22 -20.56
N ASN A 359 -6.26 6.06 -19.56
CA ASN A 359 -5.69 7.39 -19.46
C ASN A 359 -4.84 7.49 -18.20
N LEU A 360 -3.55 7.72 -18.38
CA LEU A 360 -2.67 8.09 -17.28
C LEU A 360 -2.69 9.61 -17.13
N SER A 361 -3.26 10.10 -16.03
CA SER A 361 -3.21 11.51 -15.65
C SER A 361 -2.21 11.68 -14.50
N LEU A 362 -1.05 12.23 -14.80
CA LEU A 362 -0.12 12.72 -13.78
C LEU A 362 -0.62 14.10 -13.34
N ILE A 363 -1.18 14.17 -12.14
CA ILE A 363 -1.53 15.46 -11.56
C ILE A 363 -0.28 16.03 -10.92
N HIS A 364 0.46 16.82 -11.68
CA HIS A 364 1.45 17.71 -11.10
C HIS A 364 0.70 18.90 -10.48
N ILE A 365 0.57 18.93 -9.18
CA ILE A 365 0.08 20.10 -8.44
C ILE A 365 1.26 20.80 -7.77
#